data_d553fdf0b4a5ec511150120b34677adb
#
_entry.id   d553fdf0b4a5ec511150120b34677adb
#
_cell.length_a   1.000
_cell.length_b   1.000
_cell.length_c   1.000
_cell.angle_alpha   90.00
_cell.angle_beta   90.00
_cell.angle_gamma   90.00
#
_symmetry.space_group_name_H-M   'P 1'
#
loop_
_entity.id
_entity.type
_entity.pdbx_description
1 polymer ?
#
loop_
_entity_poly.entity_id
_entity_poly.type
_entity_poly.pdbx_seq_one_letter_code
_entity_poly.pdbx_strand_id
1 'polypeptide(L)'
;LLFYVNSFCWTYDPRQKNGSIPFITYEFQDDLMMDLVDRVENGGDVLISKSRDMGASWCILTVFEWLWHFRPDLSFLLVSRNEDYVDKPGNPKSLFWKIDFLHKNQPAWLLPNMTRTKLRLSKEDNGSNIDGESTTGDVARGDRRTAIALDEFAAFDSDASYRALSSTRDATNC
;
A
#
# COMPACT_ATOMS: atom_id res chain seq x y z
N LEU A 1 12.30 2.86 -9.10
CA LEU A 1 11.41 3.31 -8.04
C LEU A 1 11.70 4.76 -7.63
N LEU A 2 12.84 5.10 -7.02
CA LEU A 2 13.11 6.42 -6.43
C LEU A 2 12.96 7.59 -7.42
N PHE A 3 13.40 7.40 -8.67
CA PHE A 3 13.15 8.38 -9.72
C PHE A 3 11.65 8.62 -9.94
N TYR A 4 10.85 7.54 -10.00
CA TYR A 4 9.41 7.64 -10.15
C TYR A 4 8.76 8.40 -9.00
N VAL A 5 9.13 8.06 -7.77
CA VAL A 5 8.58 8.70 -6.57
C VAL A 5 8.88 10.20 -6.55
N ASN A 6 10.15 10.56 -6.67
CA ASN A 6 10.60 11.95 -6.56
C ASN A 6 10.22 12.84 -7.77
N SER A 7 9.82 12.22 -8.90
CA SER A 7 9.45 12.97 -10.12
C SER A 7 7.95 13.04 -10.36
N PHE A 8 7.18 12.02 -9.97
CA PHE A 8 5.78 11.87 -10.39
C PHE A 8 4.79 11.64 -9.25
N CYS A 9 5.25 11.42 -8.01
CA CYS A 9 4.36 11.18 -6.90
C CYS A 9 4.12 12.43 -6.05
N TRP A 10 2.95 12.48 -5.44
CA TRP A 10 2.51 13.53 -4.55
C TRP A 10 1.92 12.92 -3.29
N THR A 11 2.14 13.58 -2.16
CA THR A 11 1.53 13.23 -0.88
C THR A 11 0.60 14.33 -0.40
N TYR A 12 -0.21 13.99 0.60
CA TYR A 12 -1.16 14.91 1.20
C TYR A 12 -0.70 15.37 2.59
N ASP A 13 -0.58 16.68 2.77
CA ASP A 13 -0.40 17.31 4.08
C ASP A 13 -1.50 18.36 4.29
N PRO A 14 -2.45 18.14 5.24
CA PRO A 14 -3.56 19.04 5.47
C PRO A 14 -3.13 20.43 5.99
N ARG A 15 -1.87 20.58 6.42
CA ARG A 15 -1.30 21.86 6.88
C ARG A 15 -0.91 22.77 5.72
N GLN A 16 -0.79 22.22 4.52
CA GLN A 16 -0.45 22.97 3.32
C GLN A 16 -1.70 23.56 2.67
N LYS A 17 -1.55 24.75 2.07
CA LYS A 17 -2.66 25.53 1.49
C LYS A 17 -3.51 24.73 0.49
N ASN A 18 -2.90 23.87 -0.32
CA ASN A 18 -3.58 23.02 -1.30
C ASN A 18 -3.62 21.54 -0.91
N GLY A 19 -3.08 21.17 0.26
CA GLY A 19 -2.99 19.80 0.73
C GLY A 19 -2.05 18.90 -0.06
N SER A 20 -1.70 19.24 -1.29
CA SER A 20 -0.87 18.43 -2.18
C SER A 20 0.56 18.94 -2.19
N ILE A 21 1.52 18.07 -1.90
CA ILE A 21 2.96 18.36 -1.92
C ILE A 21 3.71 17.29 -2.74
N PRO A 22 4.79 17.67 -3.46
CA PRO A 22 5.63 16.67 -4.11
C PRO A 22 6.18 15.67 -3.10
N PHE A 23 6.20 14.41 -3.47
CA PHE A 23 6.77 13.36 -2.63
C PHE A 23 8.29 13.30 -2.82
N ILE A 24 8.99 14.24 -2.20
CA ILE A 24 10.45 14.22 -2.15
C ILE A 24 10.83 13.42 -0.91
N THR A 25 11.47 12.29 -1.15
CA THR A 25 11.81 11.33 -0.09
C THR A 25 13.01 11.76 0.74
N TYR A 26 13.03 11.34 2.00
CA TYR A 26 14.21 11.40 2.86
C TYR A 26 15.01 10.09 2.73
N GLU A 27 16.30 10.11 3.05
CA GLU A 27 17.20 8.95 2.96
C GLU A 27 16.63 7.70 3.66
N PHE A 28 16.09 7.83 4.86
CA PHE A 28 15.46 6.71 5.55
C PHE A 28 14.19 6.17 4.87
N GLN A 29 13.50 6.99 4.07
CA GLN A 29 12.36 6.54 3.25
C GLN A 29 12.85 5.84 1.99
N ASP A 30 13.95 6.29 1.41
CA ASP A 30 14.61 5.63 0.29
C ASP A 30 15.05 4.22 0.70
N ASP A 31 15.74 4.09 1.83
CA ASP A 31 16.16 2.81 2.40
C ASP A 31 14.97 1.88 2.65
N LEU A 32 13.91 2.38 3.27
CA LEU A 32 12.68 1.62 3.50
C LEU A 32 12.05 1.14 2.19
N MET A 33 11.93 2.03 1.19
CA MET A 33 11.31 1.68 -0.08
C MET A 33 12.12 0.64 -0.85
N MET A 34 13.45 0.72 -0.81
CA MET A 34 14.32 -0.25 -1.47
C MET A 34 14.30 -1.60 -0.75
N ASP A 35 14.27 -1.61 0.60
CA ASP A 35 14.11 -2.85 1.37
C ASP A 35 12.75 -3.51 1.09
N LEU A 36 11.67 -2.74 0.99
CA LEU A 36 10.35 -3.27 0.62
C LEU A 36 10.35 -3.93 -0.76
N VAL A 37 10.99 -3.33 -1.77
CA VAL A 37 11.12 -3.94 -3.10
C VAL A 37 11.91 -5.24 -3.02
N ASP A 38 13.04 -5.25 -2.31
CA ASP A 38 13.87 -6.45 -2.13
C ASP A 38 13.06 -7.59 -1.49
N ARG A 39 12.27 -7.27 -0.44
CA ARG A 39 11.43 -8.29 0.22
C ARG A 39 10.31 -8.81 -0.66
N VAL A 40 9.69 -7.97 -1.46
CA VAL A 40 8.68 -8.43 -2.43
C VAL A 40 9.29 -9.33 -3.50
N GLU A 41 10.50 -9.04 -3.97
CA GLU A 41 11.18 -9.81 -5.02
C GLU A 41 11.87 -11.09 -4.49
N ASN A 42 12.43 -11.05 -3.28
CA ASN A 42 13.24 -12.14 -2.72
C ASN A 42 12.62 -12.84 -1.50
N GLY A 43 11.46 -12.38 -1.05
CA GLY A 43 10.76 -12.90 0.11
C GLY A 43 11.26 -12.32 1.44
N GLY A 44 10.47 -12.52 2.47
CA GLY A 44 10.76 -12.11 3.85
C GLY A 44 9.77 -11.09 4.41
N ASP A 45 9.86 -10.88 5.71
CA ASP A 45 9.00 -9.95 6.44
C ASP A 45 9.73 -8.65 6.76
N VAL A 46 9.02 -7.51 6.77
CA VAL A 46 9.53 -6.21 7.22
C VAL A 46 8.69 -5.73 8.40
N LEU A 47 9.32 -5.45 9.52
CA LEU A 47 8.70 -4.79 10.66
C LEU A 47 9.11 -3.32 10.71
N ILE A 48 8.15 -2.42 10.48
CA ILE A 48 8.39 -0.98 10.47
C ILE A 48 7.96 -0.38 11.81
N SER A 49 8.94 -0.11 12.67
CA SER A 49 8.73 0.65 13.92
C SER A 49 8.99 2.13 13.66
N LYS A 50 8.00 2.97 13.89
CA LYS A 50 8.10 4.40 13.54
C LYS A 50 7.33 5.29 14.50
N SER A 51 7.71 6.55 14.61
CA SER A 51 6.89 7.61 15.19
C SER A 51 5.81 8.08 14.21
N ARG A 52 4.92 8.95 14.68
CA ARG A 52 3.89 9.56 13.80
C ARG A 52 4.55 10.45 12.73
N ASP A 53 3.84 10.63 11.63
CA ASP A 53 4.17 11.54 10.52
C ASP A 53 5.48 11.23 9.78
N MET A 54 6.03 10.01 9.93
CA MET A 54 7.23 9.55 9.19
C MET A 54 6.93 9.09 7.75
N GLY A 55 5.68 9.11 7.32
CA GLY A 55 5.29 8.78 5.96
C GLY A 55 5.30 7.29 5.60
N ALA A 56 5.45 6.35 6.56
CA ALA A 56 5.61 4.92 6.26
C ALA A 56 4.46 4.34 5.44
N SER A 57 3.18 4.68 5.74
CA SER A 57 2.05 4.22 4.92
C SER A 57 2.13 4.74 3.48
N TRP A 58 2.61 5.97 3.26
CA TRP A 58 2.86 6.49 1.91
C TRP A 58 3.96 5.71 1.21
N CYS A 59 5.08 5.40 1.90
CA CYS A 59 6.17 4.61 1.34
C CYS A 59 5.69 3.23 0.89
N ILE A 60 4.99 2.49 1.78
CA ILE A 60 4.47 1.15 1.48
C ILE A 60 3.51 1.18 0.28
N LEU A 61 2.53 2.09 0.31
CA LEU A 61 1.52 2.19 -0.74
C LEU A 61 2.12 2.60 -2.08
N THR A 62 3.11 3.49 -2.09
CA THR A 62 3.80 3.91 -3.31
C THR A 62 4.65 2.78 -3.89
N VAL A 63 5.30 1.96 -3.05
CA VAL A 63 6.04 0.77 -3.51
C VAL A 63 5.09 -0.25 -4.12
N PHE A 64 3.97 -0.56 -3.45
CA PHE A 64 2.99 -1.53 -3.98
C PHE A 64 2.34 -1.02 -5.26
N GLU A 65 2.01 0.27 -5.33
CA GLU A 65 1.46 0.90 -6.53
C GLU A 65 2.49 0.87 -7.69
N TRP A 66 3.75 1.18 -7.42
CA TRP A 66 4.81 1.13 -8.43
C TRP A 66 5.03 -0.28 -8.96
N LEU A 67 5.12 -1.29 -8.09
CA LEU A 67 5.24 -2.70 -8.49
C LEU A 67 4.01 -3.15 -9.30
N TRP A 68 2.80 -2.85 -8.81
CA TRP A 68 1.55 -3.13 -9.51
C TRP A 68 1.49 -2.47 -10.90
N HIS A 69 2.02 -1.26 -10.99
CA HIS A 69 2.03 -0.49 -12.24
C HIS A 69 2.99 -1.09 -13.29
N PHE A 70 4.20 -1.44 -12.89
CA PHE A 70 5.30 -1.76 -13.81
C PHE A 70 5.66 -3.25 -13.89
N ARG A 71 5.11 -4.09 -13.02
CA ARG A 71 5.36 -5.53 -13.01
C ARG A 71 4.07 -6.31 -13.28
N PRO A 72 4.12 -7.41 -14.05
CA PRO A 72 2.94 -8.22 -14.30
C PRO A 72 2.66 -9.22 -13.18
N ASP A 73 1.40 -9.66 -13.11
CA ASP A 73 0.93 -10.81 -12.33
C ASP A 73 1.20 -10.71 -10.82
N LEU A 74 1.20 -9.48 -10.26
CA LEU A 74 1.38 -9.28 -8.84
C LEU A 74 0.04 -9.07 -8.13
N SER A 75 -0.08 -9.67 -6.94
CA SER A 75 -1.28 -9.58 -6.10
C SER A 75 -0.91 -9.05 -4.71
N PHE A 76 -1.38 -7.86 -4.39
CA PHE A 76 -1.14 -7.20 -3.11
C PHE A 76 -2.41 -7.16 -2.26
N LEU A 77 -2.24 -7.22 -0.94
CA LEU A 77 -3.32 -7.04 0.01
C LEU A 77 -2.98 -5.93 1.01
N LEU A 78 -3.91 -5.00 1.18
CA LEU A 78 -3.83 -3.92 2.16
C LEU A 78 -4.81 -4.21 3.30
N VAL A 79 -4.31 -4.26 4.52
CA VAL A 79 -5.11 -4.53 5.71
C VAL A 79 -4.97 -3.41 6.72
N SER A 80 -6.09 -3.00 7.30
CA SER A 80 -6.11 -2.10 8.44
C SER A 80 -7.23 -2.48 9.43
N ARG A 81 -7.25 -1.83 10.58
CA ARG A 81 -8.14 -2.16 11.73
C ARG A 81 -9.63 -2.16 11.42
N ASN A 82 -10.10 -1.41 10.44
CA ASN A 82 -11.48 -1.43 9.94
C ASN A 82 -11.56 -0.95 8.49
N GLU A 83 -12.70 -1.18 7.85
CA GLU A 83 -12.92 -0.87 6.43
C GLU A 83 -12.75 0.62 6.11
N ASP A 84 -13.16 1.53 6.99
CA ASP A 84 -13.02 2.99 6.78
C ASP A 84 -11.55 3.44 6.66
N TYR A 85 -10.62 2.71 7.28
CA TYR A 85 -9.18 2.95 7.14
C TYR A 85 -8.58 2.26 5.91
N VAL A 86 -9.24 1.22 5.40
CA VAL A 86 -8.81 0.57 4.15
C VAL A 86 -9.31 1.36 2.95
N ASP A 87 -10.63 1.54 2.82
CA ASP A 87 -11.23 2.19 1.64
C ASP A 87 -12.46 3.03 2.01
N LYS A 88 -12.26 4.33 2.14
CA LYS A 88 -13.32 5.31 2.36
C LYS A 88 -13.10 6.55 1.50
N PRO A 89 -13.98 6.79 0.52
CA PRO A 89 -13.92 7.99 -0.31
C PRO A 89 -13.88 9.27 0.53
N GLY A 90 -12.98 10.19 0.15
CA GLY A 90 -12.84 11.48 0.83
C GLY A 90 -12.12 11.44 2.19
N ASN A 91 -11.66 10.27 2.66
CA ASN A 91 -10.92 10.15 3.91
C ASN A 91 -9.41 10.00 3.69
N PRO A 92 -8.59 11.04 3.96
CA PRO A 92 -7.13 10.98 3.77
C PRO A 92 -6.40 9.95 4.63
N LYS A 93 -7.06 9.38 5.64
CA LYS A 93 -6.51 8.29 6.46
C LYS A 93 -6.64 6.93 5.82
N SER A 94 -7.54 6.78 4.83
CA SER A 94 -7.78 5.53 4.14
C SER A 94 -6.62 5.18 3.19
N LEU A 95 -6.28 3.89 3.12
CA LEU A 95 -5.18 3.40 2.28
C LEU A 95 -5.49 3.61 0.80
N PHE A 96 -6.66 3.20 0.34
CA PHE A 96 -7.06 3.38 -1.06
C PHE A 96 -7.22 4.86 -1.45
N TRP A 97 -7.67 5.71 -0.53
CA TRP A 97 -7.70 7.14 -0.81
C TRP A 97 -6.30 7.70 -1.14
N LYS A 98 -5.26 7.21 -0.46
CA LYS A 98 -3.88 7.63 -0.76
C LYS A 98 -3.42 7.16 -2.14
N ILE A 99 -3.78 5.94 -2.55
CA ILE A 99 -3.50 5.45 -3.91
C ILE A 99 -4.27 6.28 -4.95
N ASP A 100 -5.56 6.53 -4.72
CA ASP A 100 -6.37 7.39 -5.59
C ASP A 100 -5.78 8.81 -5.68
N PHE A 101 -5.21 9.31 -4.57
CA PHE A 101 -4.54 10.61 -4.53
C PHE A 101 -3.22 10.61 -5.32
N LEU A 102 -2.42 9.55 -5.27
CA LEU A 102 -1.24 9.38 -6.12
C LEU A 102 -1.64 9.47 -7.59
N HIS A 103 -2.60 8.67 -8.04
CA HIS A 103 -3.06 8.65 -9.43
C HIS A 103 -3.65 9.99 -9.88
N LYS A 104 -4.44 10.65 -9.03
CA LYS A 104 -5.02 11.97 -9.34
C LYS A 104 -3.99 13.05 -9.67
N ASN A 105 -2.81 12.95 -9.06
CA ASN A 105 -1.76 13.95 -9.20
C ASN A 105 -0.67 13.54 -10.20
N GLN A 106 -0.77 12.37 -10.80
CA GLN A 106 0.15 11.92 -11.84
C GLN A 106 -0.20 12.50 -13.23
N PRO A 107 0.79 12.64 -14.13
CA PRO A 107 0.52 13.00 -15.51
C PRO A 107 -0.36 11.96 -16.21
N ALA A 108 -1.32 12.40 -17.03
CA ALA A 108 -2.26 11.52 -17.69
C ALA A 108 -1.60 10.41 -18.57
N TRP A 109 -0.44 10.69 -19.16
CA TRP A 109 0.32 9.74 -19.96
C TRP A 109 0.97 8.61 -19.15
N LEU A 110 1.11 8.81 -17.83
CA LEU A 110 1.68 7.82 -16.91
C LEU A 110 0.60 6.91 -16.31
N LEU A 111 -0.66 7.33 -16.31
CA LEU A 111 -1.75 6.55 -15.74
C LEU A 111 -2.01 5.28 -16.55
N PRO A 112 -2.02 4.09 -15.92
CA PRO A 112 -2.35 2.86 -16.61
C PRO A 112 -3.86 2.75 -16.89
N ASN A 113 -4.23 1.85 -17.80
CA ASN A 113 -5.60 1.40 -17.90
C ASN A 113 -5.94 0.54 -16.68
N MET A 114 -6.87 1.01 -15.83
CA MET A 114 -7.16 0.40 -14.55
C MET A 114 -8.65 0.42 -14.23
N THR A 115 -9.10 -0.59 -13.49
CA THR A 115 -10.44 -0.66 -12.90
C THR A 115 -10.34 -0.48 -11.39
N ARG A 116 -10.98 0.58 -10.87
CA ARG A 116 -11.05 0.90 -9.44
C ARG A 116 -12.46 0.65 -8.93
N THR A 117 -12.62 -0.34 -8.07
CA THR A 117 -13.86 -0.63 -7.35
C THR A 117 -13.63 -0.57 -5.85
N LYS A 118 -14.68 -0.68 -5.02
CA LYS A 118 -14.51 -0.71 -3.58
C LYS A 118 -13.58 -1.85 -3.16
N LEU A 119 -12.56 -1.54 -2.35
CA LEU A 119 -11.55 -2.47 -1.85
C LEU A 119 -10.71 -3.17 -2.94
N ARG A 120 -10.73 -2.67 -4.19
CA ARG A 120 -9.96 -3.30 -5.26
C ARG A 120 -9.51 -2.31 -6.31
N LEU A 121 -8.26 -2.47 -6.72
CA LEU A 121 -7.63 -1.82 -7.86
C LEU A 121 -7.03 -2.90 -8.77
N SER A 122 -7.46 -2.97 -10.01
CA SER A 122 -6.99 -3.96 -10.99
C SER A 122 -6.39 -3.28 -12.20
N LYS A 123 -5.31 -3.86 -12.71
CA LYS A 123 -4.69 -3.49 -13.98
C LYS A 123 -4.86 -4.66 -14.94
N GLU A 124 -5.79 -4.54 -15.88
CA GLU A 124 -6.23 -5.66 -16.71
C GLU A 124 -5.18 -6.09 -17.74
N ASP A 125 -4.36 -5.15 -18.20
CA ASP A 125 -3.33 -5.38 -19.23
C ASP A 125 -2.10 -6.13 -18.71
N ASN A 126 -1.88 -6.22 -17.40
CA ASN A 126 -0.75 -6.93 -16.81
C ASN A 126 -1.14 -7.95 -15.71
N GLY A 127 -2.44 -8.15 -15.43
CA GLY A 127 -2.93 -9.11 -14.44
C GLY A 127 -2.72 -8.74 -12.97
N SER A 128 -2.10 -7.59 -12.68
CA SER A 128 -1.81 -7.20 -11.30
C SER A 128 -3.02 -6.57 -10.58
N ASN A 129 -3.13 -6.82 -9.28
CA ASN A 129 -4.20 -6.26 -8.45
C ASN A 129 -3.69 -5.82 -7.06
N ILE A 130 -4.43 -4.88 -6.47
CA ILE A 130 -4.32 -4.49 -5.07
C ILE A 130 -5.71 -4.63 -4.46
N ASP A 131 -5.84 -5.49 -3.46
CA ASP A 131 -7.10 -5.71 -2.73
C ASP A 131 -7.00 -5.13 -1.31
N GLY A 132 -8.14 -4.91 -0.68
CA GLY A 132 -8.23 -4.40 0.68
C GLY A 132 -9.12 -5.24 1.56
N GLU A 133 -8.70 -5.43 2.81
CA GLU A 133 -9.48 -6.12 3.83
C GLU A 133 -9.37 -5.41 5.17
N SER A 134 -10.34 -5.65 6.05
CA SER A 134 -10.27 -5.20 7.44
C SER A 134 -10.08 -6.40 8.38
N THR A 135 -9.56 -6.15 9.58
CA THR A 135 -9.31 -7.20 10.58
C THR A 135 -10.57 -7.81 11.19
N THR A 136 -11.75 -7.37 10.78
CA THR A 136 -13.04 -7.90 11.29
C THR A 136 -13.42 -9.26 10.70
N GLY A 137 -12.64 -9.78 9.75
CA GLY A 137 -12.81 -11.09 9.12
C GLY A 137 -11.56 -11.97 9.21
N ASP A 138 -11.60 -13.07 8.51
CA ASP A 138 -10.45 -13.96 8.32
C ASP A 138 -9.52 -13.37 7.26
N VAL A 139 -8.54 -12.58 7.68
CA VAL A 139 -7.61 -11.88 6.82
C VAL A 139 -6.82 -12.85 5.94
N ALA A 140 -6.78 -12.58 4.65
CA ALA A 140 -6.00 -13.33 3.63
C ALA A 140 -6.31 -14.83 3.53
N ARG A 141 -7.43 -15.34 4.08
CA ARG A 141 -7.76 -16.75 3.96
C ARG A 141 -8.10 -17.17 2.54
N GLY A 142 -7.39 -18.19 2.07
CA GLY A 142 -7.66 -18.85 0.79
C GLY A 142 -7.06 -18.16 -0.43
N ASP A 143 -6.44 -17.02 -0.30
CA ASP A 143 -5.80 -16.29 -1.40
C ASP A 143 -4.28 -16.35 -1.31
N ARG A 144 -3.62 -16.53 -2.45
CA ARG A 144 -2.16 -16.36 -2.57
C ARG A 144 -1.85 -14.93 -2.92
N ARG A 145 -0.94 -14.32 -2.17
CA ARG A 145 -0.56 -12.92 -2.33
C ARG A 145 0.94 -12.78 -2.54
N THR A 146 1.34 -11.84 -3.40
CA THR A 146 2.74 -11.48 -3.57
C THR A 146 3.29 -10.81 -2.31
N ALA A 147 2.54 -9.85 -1.77
CA ALA A 147 2.85 -9.24 -0.49
C ALA A 147 1.58 -8.69 0.21
N ILE A 148 1.67 -8.55 1.52
CA ILE A 148 0.58 -8.09 2.38
C ILE A 148 1.11 -6.97 3.28
N ALA A 149 0.40 -5.84 3.32
CA ALA A 149 0.69 -4.74 4.23
C ALA A 149 -0.34 -4.68 5.36
N LEU A 150 0.12 -4.79 6.60
CA LEU A 150 -0.68 -4.60 7.81
C LEU A 150 -0.42 -3.19 8.37
N ASP A 151 -1.26 -2.22 8.01
CA ASP A 151 -1.12 -0.83 8.47
C ASP A 151 -1.75 -0.64 9.84
N GLU A 152 -1.10 0.17 10.69
CA GLU A 152 -1.50 0.38 12.10
C GLU A 152 -1.61 -0.92 12.91
N PHE A 153 -0.75 -1.91 12.65
CA PHE A 153 -0.79 -3.24 13.26
C PHE A 153 -0.85 -3.20 14.80
N ALA A 154 -0.20 -2.25 15.44
CA ALA A 154 -0.26 -2.04 16.89
C ALA A 154 -1.67 -1.68 17.42
N ALA A 155 -2.58 -1.28 16.54
CA ALA A 155 -3.97 -0.96 16.89
C ALA A 155 -4.94 -2.14 16.71
N PHE A 156 -4.45 -3.30 16.26
CA PHE A 156 -5.22 -4.55 16.22
C PHE A 156 -5.36 -5.10 17.64
N ASP A 157 -6.49 -5.72 17.95
CA ASP A 157 -6.58 -6.51 19.20
C ASP A 157 -5.64 -7.72 19.14
N SER A 158 -5.31 -8.31 20.29
CA SER A 158 -4.31 -9.39 20.38
C SER A 158 -4.69 -10.62 19.54
N ASP A 159 -5.97 -10.98 19.51
CA ASP A 159 -6.44 -12.15 18.76
C ASP A 159 -6.45 -11.87 17.25
N ALA A 160 -6.84 -10.64 16.84
CA ALA A 160 -6.78 -10.21 15.44
C ALA A 160 -5.33 -10.14 14.95
N SER A 161 -4.41 -9.64 15.77
CA SER A 161 -2.97 -9.60 15.45
C SER A 161 -2.40 -10.98 15.21
N TYR A 162 -2.68 -11.95 16.09
CA TYR A 162 -2.21 -13.31 15.93
C TYR A 162 -2.78 -13.99 14.68
N ARG A 163 -4.10 -13.87 14.47
CA ARG A 163 -4.75 -14.41 13.27
C ARG A 163 -4.22 -13.80 12.00
N ALA A 164 -4.06 -12.47 11.96
CA ALA A 164 -3.52 -11.76 10.80
C ALA A 164 -2.11 -12.27 10.46
N LEU A 165 -1.19 -12.35 11.42
CA LEU A 165 0.17 -12.85 11.19
C LEU A 165 0.19 -14.30 10.71
N SER A 166 -0.62 -15.18 11.31
CA SER A 166 -0.71 -16.58 10.89
C SER A 166 -1.22 -16.71 9.46
N SER A 167 -2.36 -16.06 9.16
CA SER A 167 -2.99 -16.14 7.83
C SER A 167 -2.14 -15.51 6.73
N THR A 168 -1.47 -14.38 7.03
CA THR A 168 -0.63 -13.70 6.03
C THR A 168 0.62 -14.50 5.68
N ARG A 169 1.24 -15.16 6.65
CA ARG A 169 2.36 -16.08 6.39
C ARG A 169 1.96 -17.26 5.51
N ASP A 170 0.79 -17.85 5.77
CA ASP A 170 0.28 -18.95 4.94
C ASP A 170 -0.06 -18.49 3.52
N ALA A 171 -0.47 -17.23 3.33
CA ALA A 171 -0.80 -16.67 2.03
C ALA A 171 0.42 -16.28 1.18
N THR A 172 1.55 -15.93 1.81
CA THR A 172 2.76 -15.45 1.11
C THR A 172 3.88 -16.50 1.02
N ASN A 173 3.92 -17.48 1.92
CA ASN A 173 4.92 -18.54 1.93
C ASN A 173 4.42 -19.74 1.10
N CYS A 174 4.67 -19.70 -0.21
CA CYS A 174 4.39 -20.81 -1.12
C CYS A 174 5.65 -21.27 -1.81
#